data_33679f1fe8c1d8bfff67b7401c282893
#
_entry.id   33679f1fe8c1d8bfff67b7401c282893
#
_cell.length_a   1.000
_cell.length_b   1.000
_cell.length_c   1.000
_cell.angle_alpha   90.00
_cell.angle_beta   90.00
_cell.angle_gamma   90.00
#
_symmetry.space_group_name_H-M   'P 1'
#
loop_
_entity.id
_entity.type
_entity.pdbx_description
1 polymer ?
#
loop_
_entity_poly.entity_id
_entity_poly.type
_entity_poly.pdbx_seq_one_letter_code
_entity_poly.pdbx_strand_id
1 'polypeptide(L)'
;MIIQGPKGTKDVLPSQAYKWHYVEGKIRDLCSVNGYYEIRTPVFEHTELFERGVGETTDIVQKEMYTFKDKGGRSITLKPEGTAPAVRAFIENNLFNEPQPIKMFYITPCYRYERPQAGRLREFH
;
A
#
# COMPACT_ATOMS: atom_id res chain seq x y z
N MET A 1 5.24 31.02 10.65
CA MET A 1 5.78 29.64 10.66
C MET A 1 5.27 28.90 9.43
N ILE A 2 6.17 28.29 8.68
CA ILE A 2 5.81 27.49 7.50
C ILE A 2 5.79 26.02 7.92
N ILE A 3 4.67 25.36 7.70
CA ILE A 3 4.55 23.92 7.99
C ILE A 3 5.17 23.15 6.82
N GLN A 4 6.11 22.29 7.13
CA GLN A 4 6.77 21.46 6.14
C GLN A 4 6.13 20.07 6.06
N GLY A 5 6.33 19.37 4.95
CA GLY A 5 5.91 17.99 4.83
C GLY A 5 6.64 17.10 5.85
N PRO A 6 5.99 16.01 6.31
CA PRO A 6 6.64 15.09 7.24
C PRO A 6 7.91 14.47 6.67
N LYS A 7 8.87 14.18 7.55
CA LYS A 7 10.11 13.53 7.16
C LYS A 7 9.83 12.19 6.46
N GLY A 8 10.50 11.95 5.36
CA GLY A 8 10.33 10.71 4.61
C GLY A 8 9.16 10.73 3.63
N THR A 9 8.56 11.90 3.42
CA THR A 9 7.52 12.09 2.40
C THR A 9 8.01 13.06 1.33
N LYS A 10 7.42 12.97 0.14
CA LYS A 10 7.67 13.90 -0.96
C LYS A 10 6.38 14.28 -1.63
N ASP A 11 6.24 15.56 -1.93
CA ASP A 11 5.16 16.03 -2.79
C ASP A 11 5.52 15.75 -4.25
N VAL A 12 4.54 15.34 -5.03
CA VAL A 12 4.69 15.27 -6.48
C VAL A 12 4.07 16.53 -7.06
N LEU A 13 4.91 17.48 -7.43
CA LEU A 13 4.46 18.78 -7.91
C LEU A 13 3.92 18.70 -9.34
N PRO A 14 3.10 19.68 -9.76
CA PRO A 14 2.57 19.70 -11.13
C PRO A 14 3.64 19.57 -12.20
N SER A 15 4.84 20.13 -11.97
CA SER A 15 5.96 20.04 -12.91
C SER A 15 6.57 18.65 -13.01
N GLN A 16 6.23 17.73 -12.10
CA GLN A 16 6.80 16.38 -12.05
C GLN A 16 5.74 15.28 -12.24
N ALA A 17 4.46 15.63 -12.08
CA ALA A 17 3.40 14.63 -12.10
C ALA A 17 3.30 13.87 -13.43
N TYR A 18 3.72 14.48 -14.54
CA TYR A 18 3.69 13.82 -15.84
C TYR A 18 4.58 12.56 -15.88
N LYS A 19 5.67 12.54 -15.10
CA LYS A 19 6.56 11.37 -15.02
C LYS A 19 5.85 10.20 -14.36
N TRP A 20 5.06 10.49 -13.33
CA TRP A 20 4.24 9.48 -12.66
C TRP A 20 3.17 8.93 -13.59
N HIS A 21 2.47 9.82 -14.31
CA HIS A 21 1.46 9.42 -15.28
C HIS A 21 2.06 8.54 -16.38
N TYR A 22 3.24 8.87 -16.85
CA TYR A 22 3.91 8.07 -17.88
C TYR A 22 4.22 6.66 -17.40
N VAL A 23 4.86 6.53 -16.22
CA VAL A 23 5.21 5.23 -15.66
C VAL A 23 3.96 4.42 -15.33
N GLU A 24 2.99 5.04 -14.66
CA GLU A 24 1.74 4.36 -14.30
C GLU A 24 0.97 3.93 -15.55
N GLY A 25 0.96 4.76 -16.59
CA GLY A 25 0.33 4.44 -17.87
C GLY A 25 0.95 3.20 -18.51
N LYS A 26 2.28 3.10 -18.50
CA LYS A 26 2.99 1.93 -19.02
C LYS A 26 2.66 0.66 -18.22
N ILE A 27 2.59 0.78 -16.90
CA ILE A 27 2.23 -0.34 -16.04
C ILE A 27 0.79 -0.79 -16.34
N ARG A 28 -0.15 0.15 -16.45
CA ARG A 28 -1.55 -0.16 -16.73
C ARG A 28 -1.72 -0.83 -18.10
N ASP A 29 -1.01 -0.34 -19.11
CA ASP A 29 -1.06 -0.93 -20.45
C ASP A 29 -0.53 -2.36 -20.44
N LEU A 30 0.61 -2.59 -19.79
CA LEU A 30 1.19 -3.92 -19.65
C LEU A 30 0.25 -4.87 -18.92
N CYS A 31 -0.35 -4.42 -17.82
CA CYS A 31 -1.30 -5.21 -17.07
C CYS A 31 -2.54 -5.55 -17.90
N SER A 32 -3.06 -4.56 -18.63
CA SER A 32 -4.25 -4.74 -19.46
C SER A 32 -4.05 -5.81 -20.52
N VAL A 33 -2.94 -5.76 -21.27
CA VAL A 33 -2.69 -6.76 -22.33
C VAL A 33 -2.41 -8.16 -21.77
N ASN A 34 -2.07 -8.28 -20.50
CA ASN A 34 -1.82 -9.56 -19.84
C ASN A 34 -3.01 -10.03 -19.00
N GLY A 35 -4.14 -9.35 -19.05
CA GLY A 35 -5.36 -9.75 -18.34
C GLY A 35 -5.37 -9.46 -16.86
N TYR A 36 -4.59 -8.47 -16.39
CA TYR A 36 -4.60 -8.02 -15.01
C TYR A 36 -5.57 -6.85 -14.84
N TYR A 37 -6.37 -6.90 -13.79
CA TYR A 37 -7.33 -5.85 -13.45
C TYR A 37 -6.92 -5.16 -12.17
N GLU A 38 -7.14 -3.85 -12.09
CA GLU A 38 -6.76 -3.07 -10.93
C GLU A 38 -7.65 -3.36 -9.73
N ILE A 39 -7.03 -3.53 -8.56
CA ILE A 39 -7.72 -3.53 -7.27
C ILE A 39 -7.22 -2.33 -6.47
N ARG A 40 -8.13 -1.67 -5.77
CA ARG A 40 -7.80 -0.59 -4.84
C ARG A 40 -8.31 -0.93 -3.46
N THR A 41 -7.45 -0.79 -2.47
CA THR A 41 -7.78 -1.05 -1.08
C THR A 41 -7.57 0.22 -0.25
N PRO A 42 -8.18 0.33 0.93
CA PRO A 42 -7.97 1.49 1.79
C PRO A 42 -6.51 1.70 2.17
N VAL A 43 -6.19 2.92 2.58
CA VAL A 43 -4.85 3.28 3.04
C VAL A 43 -4.51 2.62 4.38
N PHE A 44 -5.52 2.35 5.20
CA PHE A 44 -5.34 1.73 6.51
C PHE A 44 -6.19 0.48 6.63
N GLU A 45 -5.75 -0.43 7.50
CA GLU A 45 -6.41 -1.70 7.78
C GLU A 45 -6.39 -1.94 9.30
N HIS A 46 -7.13 -2.93 9.77
CA HIS A 46 -6.96 -3.41 11.13
C HIS A 46 -5.55 -3.95 11.31
N THR A 47 -4.91 -3.60 12.42
CA THR A 47 -3.52 -3.99 12.69
C THR A 47 -3.31 -5.49 12.60
N GLU A 48 -4.29 -6.29 13.04
CA GLU A 48 -4.18 -7.75 13.04
C GLU A 48 -3.98 -8.37 11.65
N LEU A 49 -4.40 -7.67 10.59
CA LEU A 49 -4.15 -8.16 9.23
C LEU A 49 -2.66 -8.35 8.96
N PHE A 50 -1.86 -7.40 9.43
CA PHE A 50 -0.40 -7.43 9.22
C PHE A 50 0.32 -8.30 10.25
N GLU A 51 -0.31 -8.61 11.36
CA GLU A 51 0.27 -9.49 12.39
C GLU A 51 0.13 -10.97 12.03
N ARG A 52 -0.95 -11.35 11.34
CA ARG A 52 -1.25 -12.74 11.02
C ARG A 52 -0.58 -13.27 9.76
N GLY A 53 -0.27 -12.39 8.83
CA GLY A 53 0.05 -12.80 7.47
C GLY A 53 1.52 -13.03 7.17
N VAL A 54 2.43 -12.66 8.06
CA VAL A 54 3.83 -12.49 7.66
C VAL A 54 4.76 -13.11 8.70
N GLY A 55 4.88 -14.39 8.77
CA GLY A 55 5.82 -15.13 9.61
C GLY A 55 6.88 -14.34 10.38
N GLU A 56 8.11 -14.83 10.41
CA GLU A 56 9.21 -14.26 11.20
C GLU A 56 9.71 -12.88 10.77
N THR A 57 9.34 -12.44 9.57
CA THR A 57 9.64 -11.08 9.11
C THR A 57 8.76 -10.03 9.79
N THR A 58 7.78 -10.46 10.58
CA THR A 58 6.83 -9.60 11.27
C THR A 58 7.48 -8.65 12.27
N ASP A 59 8.55 -9.04 12.94
CA ASP A 59 9.20 -8.18 13.94
C ASP A 59 9.74 -6.90 13.32
N ILE A 60 10.32 -6.98 12.12
CA ILE A 60 10.84 -5.82 11.42
C ILE A 60 9.68 -4.94 10.94
N VAL A 61 8.64 -5.56 10.39
CA VAL A 61 7.47 -4.85 9.87
C VAL A 61 6.69 -4.18 11.01
N GLN A 62 6.50 -4.88 12.13
CA GLN A 62 5.78 -4.32 13.29
C GLN A 62 6.47 -3.11 13.89
N LYS A 63 7.81 -3.11 13.96
CA LYS A 63 8.58 -1.96 14.47
C LYS A 63 8.51 -0.76 13.56
N GLU A 64 8.26 -0.98 12.28
CA GLU A 64 8.23 0.07 11.26
C GLU A 64 6.83 0.48 10.85
N MET A 65 5.79 -0.11 11.44
CA MET A 65 4.41 0.22 11.11
C MET A 65 3.95 1.50 11.82
N TYR A 66 3.14 2.26 11.12
CA TYR A 66 2.39 3.37 11.72
C TYR A 66 1.08 2.83 12.27
N THR A 67 1.02 2.64 13.58
CA THR A 67 -0.13 2.05 14.24
C THR A 67 -0.71 3.03 15.26
N PHE A 68 -2.03 3.13 15.29
CA PHE A 68 -2.73 4.01 16.22
C PHE A 68 -4.09 3.42 16.55
N LYS A 69 -4.73 3.94 17.60
CA LYS A 69 -6.10 3.57 17.92
C LYS A 69 -7.06 4.61 17.38
N ASP A 70 -8.14 4.14 16.76
CA ASP A 70 -9.19 5.04 16.30
C ASP A 70 -10.06 5.48 17.49
N LYS A 71 -11.05 6.33 17.23
CA LYS A 71 -11.93 6.82 18.27
C LYS A 71 -12.76 5.72 18.95
N GLY A 72 -12.94 4.59 18.28
CA GLY A 72 -13.63 3.42 18.83
C GLY A 72 -12.71 2.47 19.59
N GLY A 73 -11.44 2.81 19.76
CA GLY A 73 -10.48 1.98 20.48
C GLY A 73 -9.90 0.83 19.67
N ARG A 74 -10.15 0.77 18.36
CA ARG A 74 -9.63 -0.28 17.48
C ARG A 74 -8.22 0.07 17.02
N SER A 75 -7.34 -0.93 16.98
CA SER A 75 -5.98 -0.73 16.48
C SER A 75 -5.97 -0.70 14.95
N ILE A 76 -5.49 0.40 14.41
CA ILE A 76 -5.44 0.68 12.97
C ILE A 76 -3.99 0.88 12.56
N THR A 77 -3.63 0.38 11.40
CA THR A 77 -2.27 0.51 10.85
C THR A 77 -2.34 1.03 9.43
N LEU A 78 -1.52 2.03 9.12
CA LEU A 78 -1.29 2.44 7.73
C LEU A 78 -0.60 1.29 7.01
N LYS A 79 -1.11 0.87 5.87
CA LYS A 79 -0.61 -0.35 5.21
C LYS A 79 0.88 -0.23 4.86
N PRO A 80 1.71 -1.16 5.36
CA PRO A 80 3.13 -1.16 5.05
C PRO A 80 3.46 -1.89 3.74
N GLU A 81 2.47 -2.59 3.18
CA GLU A 81 2.58 -3.31 1.92
C GLU A 81 1.17 -3.54 1.36
N GLY A 82 1.05 -3.92 0.11
CA GLY A 82 -0.25 -4.02 -0.57
C GLY A 82 -0.81 -5.41 -0.73
N THR A 83 -0.02 -6.46 -0.52
CA THR A 83 -0.46 -7.83 -0.81
C THR A 83 -1.48 -8.34 0.23
N ALA A 84 -1.23 -8.13 1.51
CA ALA A 84 -2.18 -8.56 2.54
C ALA A 84 -3.55 -7.88 2.40
N PRO A 85 -3.62 -6.55 2.16
CA PRO A 85 -4.90 -5.92 1.83
C PRO A 85 -5.59 -6.49 0.60
N ALA A 86 -4.85 -6.79 -0.46
CA ALA A 86 -5.42 -7.37 -1.67
C ALA A 86 -6.01 -8.77 -1.40
N VAL A 87 -5.31 -9.60 -0.62
CA VAL A 87 -5.80 -10.93 -0.23
C VAL A 87 -7.04 -10.81 0.67
N ARG A 88 -7.03 -9.88 1.63
CA ARG A 88 -8.21 -9.62 2.46
C ARG A 88 -9.42 -9.26 1.59
N ALA A 89 -9.24 -8.35 0.64
CA ALA A 89 -10.31 -7.93 -0.24
C ALA A 89 -10.81 -9.08 -1.12
N PHE A 90 -9.91 -9.94 -1.59
CA PHE A 90 -10.25 -11.14 -2.35
C PHE A 90 -11.16 -12.07 -1.54
N ILE A 91 -10.81 -12.32 -0.27
CA ILE A 91 -11.57 -13.20 0.60
C ILE A 91 -12.90 -12.57 1.00
N GLU A 92 -12.88 -11.32 1.44
CA GLU A 92 -14.06 -10.61 1.93
C GLU A 92 -15.15 -10.48 0.85
N ASN A 93 -14.74 -10.29 -0.40
CA ASN A 93 -15.66 -10.12 -1.51
C ASN A 93 -15.94 -11.42 -2.28
N ASN A 94 -15.53 -12.55 -1.74
CA ASN A 94 -15.78 -13.88 -2.31
C ASN A 94 -15.29 -14.03 -3.75
N LEU A 95 -14.17 -13.40 -4.09
CA LEU A 95 -13.62 -13.49 -5.45
C LEU A 95 -13.17 -14.90 -5.79
N PHE A 96 -12.96 -15.77 -4.79
CA PHE A 96 -12.64 -17.17 -4.99
C PHE A 96 -13.78 -17.95 -5.64
N ASN A 97 -15.00 -17.40 -5.68
CA ASN A 97 -16.15 -18.00 -6.37
C ASN A 97 -16.21 -17.66 -7.87
N GLU A 98 -15.37 -16.73 -8.31
CA GLU A 98 -15.27 -16.38 -9.72
C GLU A 98 -14.29 -17.32 -10.44
N PRO A 99 -14.31 -17.36 -11.80
CA PRO A 99 -13.36 -18.17 -12.55
C PRO A 99 -11.91 -17.84 -12.21
N GLN A 100 -11.11 -18.85 -11.94
CA GLN A 100 -9.70 -18.70 -11.56
C GLN A 100 -8.78 -19.02 -12.75
N PRO A 101 -7.56 -18.47 -12.77
CA PRO A 101 -7.00 -17.53 -11.81
C PRO A 101 -7.52 -16.10 -12.00
N ILE A 102 -7.66 -15.36 -10.91
CA ILE A 102 -7.92 -13.93 -10.97
C ILE A 102 -6.57 -13.20 -10.91
N LYS A 103 -6.32 -12.38 -11.92
CA LYS A 103 -5.08 -11.60 -12.01
C LYS A 103 -5.37 -10.16 -11.64
N MET A 104 -4.70 -9.67 -10.61
CA MET A 104 -4.91 -8.31 -10.10
C MET A 104 -3.58 -7.58 -9.96
N PHE A 105 -3.62 -6.28 -10.09
CA PHE A 105 -2.49 -5.42 -9.79
C PHE A 105 -2.95 -4.22 -8.96
N TYR A 106 -2.02 -3.60 -8.26
CA TYR A 106 -2.30 -2.37 -7.52
C TYR A 106 -1.13 -1.41 -7.65
N ILE A 107 -1.46 -0.14 -7.63
CA ILE A 107 -0.51 0.96 -7.47
C ILE A 107 -1.03 1.76 -6.29
N THR A 108 -0.34 1.71 -5.15
CA THR A 108 -0.88 2.18 -3.90
C THR A 108 0.20 2.78 -3.02
N PRO A 109 -0.11 3.85 -2.26
CA PRO A 109 0.82 4.32 -1.25
C PRO A 109 0.96 3.31 -0.13
N CYS A 110 2.19 3.13 0.34
CA CYS A 110 2.53 2.29 1.48
C CYS A 110 3.34 3.11 2.47
N TYR A 111 3.34 2.71 3.74
CA TYR A 111 3.91 3.50 4.83
C TYR A 111 4.76 2.63 5.74
N ARG A 112 6.04 3.03 5.89
CA ARG A 112 6.96 2.36 6.81
C ARG A 112 7.79 3.39 7.56
N TYR A 113 7.85 3.25 8.88
CA TYR A 113 8.66 4.14 9.72
C TYR A 113 10.12 3.70 9.64
N GLU A 114 10.71 3.89 8.47
CA GLU A 114 12.12 3.60 8.22
C GLU A 114 12.96 4.87 8.35
N ARG A 115 14.26 4.69 8.57
CA ARG A 115 15.20 5.79 8.45
C ARG A 115 15.28 6.21 6.97
N PRO A 116 14.90 7.44 6.62
CA PRO A 116 14.94 7.86 5.22
C PRO A 116 16.36 7.82 4.66
N GLN A 117 16.46 7.27 3.47
CA GLN A 117 17.70 7.18 2.70
C GLN A 117 17.38 7.40 1.22
N ALA A 118 18.41 7.46 0.39
CA ALA A 118 18.20 7.48 -1.06
C ALA A 118 17.42 6.22 -1.48
N GLY A 119 16.26 6.43 -2.11
CA GLY A 119 15.39 5.34 -2.53
C GLY A 119 14.54 4.71 -1.43
N ARG A 120 14.60 5.22 -0.19
CA ARG A 120 13.77 4.74 0.92
C ARG A 120 13.04 5.91 1.58
N LEU A 121 11.76 5.99 1.32
CA LEU A 121 10.86 6.97 1.92
C LEU A 121 9.95 6.29 2.94
N ARG A 122 9.32 7.12 3.78
CA ARG A 122 8.31 6.63 4.75
C ARG A 122 6.93 6.48 4.11
N GLU A 123 6.67 7.24 3.05
CA GLU A 123 5.55 6.99 2.15
C GLU A 123 6.12 6.69 0.76
N PHE A 124 5.71 5.57 0.18
CA PHE A 124 6.15 5.16 -1.16
C PHE A 124 5.02 4.43 -1.88
N HIS A 125 5.12 4.41 -3.20
CA HIS A 125 4.15 3.69 -4.04
C HIS A 125 4.78 2.43 -4.61
#